data_e8fbe38657cb15794a320e952afd5f52
#
_entry.id   e8fbe38657cb15794a320e952afd5f52
#
_cell.length_a   1.000
_cell.length_b   1.000
_cell.length_c   1.000
_cell.angle_alpha   90.00
_cell.angle_beta   90.00
_cell.angle_gamma   90.00
#
_symmetry.space_group_name_H-M   'P 1'
#
loop_
_entity.id
_entity.type
_entity.pdbx_description
1 polymer ?
#
loop_
_entity_poly.entity_id
_entity_poly.type
_entity_poly.pdbx_seq_one_letter_code
_entity_poly.pdbx_strand_id
1 'polypeptide(L)'
;MPNHASRRALLAAAMAAVTAAGAAGAASTASTAAPGTPDDSRAPGGPPGRRPDRERLRALVSGLGLPELVGQLFVSRAYGHSATDPDPADAELNMEHFGVRTAAELVARYHLGGVVYFAWARNTRDPHQIAALSNGLQRAAAGSGAGIPLLLSVDQEHGAVARIGRPATLLPGAMALGAAGSAEGARRAARVAGTELAALGIRQDWAPVADVNVNPANPVIGVRSFGSDPAAVAALAAAQVRGYQGAGVAAAAKHFPGHGDTETDSHVGLPVMRHSRAQWEALDAPPFRAAVRAGVDVIMTAHIVFPALDPSGDPATLSRPIVTGLLREQLGFRGVVVTDALDMAGVRQKYGDDRVPVLALKAGCDLLLNAPDLGLAQRGVLAAVESGELSRARVEESVLRVLELKARRGLFEDPYTSDAAVDAAVGTGVHLAAADVVAAGTTTLLANPRGLLPLDASAGPKLLVTGTDPVSPTGTTGPPTAVLARELTALGCRAQALPPERAVAAAPGHAAVLVCTYNVPEGESPQRTLVAELVATGVPVVLVAVRNPYDPARLPACAAEVATYTWTDVEMRAAARVLTGASRPSGRLPVPVPGRYPLGHGLSY
;
A
#
# COMPACT_ATOMS: atom_id res chain seq x y z
N MET A 1 -27.31 -19.65 -6.42
CA MET A 1 -27.06 -18.76 -5.27
C MET A 1 -26.00 -19.39 -4.38
N PRO A 2 -24.79 -18.92 -4.36
CA PRO A 2 -23.83 -19.28 -3.32
C PRO A 2 -23.67 -18.11 -2.32
N ASN A 3 -23.65 -18.48 -1.08
CA ASN A 3 -23.74 -17.70 0.14
C ASN A 3 -22.71 -16.57 0.29
N HIS A 4 -23.20 -15.39 0.63
CA HIS A 4 -22.46 -14.22 1.12
C HIS A 4 -21.88 -14.35 2.55
N ALA A 5 -21.84 -15.57 3.12
CA ALA A 5 -21.49 -15.77 4.53
C ALA A 5 -19.97 -15.89 4.82
N SER A 6 -19.12 -16.10 3.81
CA SER A 6 -17.70 -16.40 4.04
C SER A 6 -16.76 -15.20 4.15
N ARG A 7 -17.23 -13.96 3.90
CA ARG A 7 -16.41 -12.74 4.06
C ARG A 7 -16.46 -12.11 5.46
N ARG A 8 -17.43 -12.50 6.30
CA ARG A 8 -17.59 -11.92 7.65
C ARG A 8 -16.69 -12.53 8.72
N ALA A 9 -16.05 -13.66 8.46
CA ALA A 9 -15.30 -14.41 9.48
C ALA A 9 -13.82 -13.99 9.62
N LEU A 10 -13.29 -13.11 8.75
CA LEU A 10 -11.86 -12.73 8.73
C LEU A 10 -11.53 -11.37 9.35
N LEU A 11 -12.53 -10.63 9.87
CA LEU A 11 -12.34 -9.23 10.30
C LEU A 11 -12.64 -8.97 11.79
N ALA A 12 -12.88 -10.00 12.59
CA ALA A 12 -13.20 -9.81 14.00
C ALA A 12 -12.09 -10.37 14.88
N ALA A 13 -11.09 -9.58 15.20
CA ALA A 13 -10.30 -9.64 16.44
C ALA A 13 -9.14 -8.63 16.40
N ALA A 14 -9.24 -7.56 17.14
CA ALA A 14 -8.15 -6.93 17.93
C ALA A 14 -8.57 -5.57 18.50
N MET A 15 -8.58 -5.44 19.82
CA MET A 15 -8.53 -4.14 20.52
C MET A 15 -7.80 -4.20 21.87
N ALA A 16 -7.11 -3.15 22.17
CA ALA A 16 -6.75 -2.41 23.40
C ALA A 16 -5.28 -2.42 23.79
N ALA A 17 -4.66 -1.42 24.07
CA ALA A 17 -4.48 -0.08 24.63
C ALA A 17 -3.14 -0.05 25.44
N VAL A 18 -2.43 0.96 25.87
CA VAL A 18 -2.43 2.41 26.03
C VAL A 18 -1.08 2.92 26.62
N THR A 19 -0.60 4.09 26.25
CA THR A 19 0.21 5.16 26.91
C THR A 19 1.54 4.85 27.64
N ALA A 20 2.54 5.68 27.77
CA ALA A 20 2.98 7.02 27.37
C ALA A 20 4.45 7.27 27.82
N ALA A 21 5.11 8.25 27.19
CA ALA A 21 6.20 9.15 27.62
C ALA A 21 7.62 8.57 27.87
N GLY A 22 8.72 9.17 27.50
CA GLY A 22 9.18 10.46 27.08
C GLY A 22 10.72 10.56 27.12
N ALA A 23 11.24 11.41 26.27
CA ALA A 23 12.42 12.30 26.36
C ALA A 23 13.89 11.82 26.32
N ALA A 24 14.56 12.27 25.29
CA ALA A 24 15.82 13.03 25.13
C ALA A 24 17.21 12.39 25.29
N GLY A 25 18.08 12.68 24.32
CA GLY A 25 19.54 12.68 24.46
C GLY A 25 20.31 12.55 23.14
N ALA A 26 20.87 13.66 22.68
CA ALA A 26 21.72 13.75 21.49
C ALA A 26 23.20 13.45 21.84
N ALA A 27 23.94 12.84 20.91
CA ALA A 27 25.40 13.04 20.77
C ALA A 27 25.89 12.64 19.35
N SER A 28 26.68 13.53 18.80
CA SER A 28 27.39 13.50 17.50
C SER A 28 28.71 12.74 17.61
N THR A 29 29.11 12.02 16.55
CA THR A 29 30.54 11.92 16.15
C THR A 29 30.73 11.43 14.70
N ALA A 30 31.85 11.75 14.16
CA ALA A 30 32.33 11.92 12.83
C ALA A 30 32.50 10.67 11.92
N SER A 31 32.53 11.01 10.64
CA SER A 31 32.81 10.28 9.42
C SER A 31 34.20 9.64 9.31
N THR A 32 34.24 8.43 8.70
CA THR A 32 35.40 7.99 7.88
C THR A 32 34.88 7.39 6.55
N ALA A 33 35.45 7.85 5.44
CA ALA A 33 35.09 7.50 4.07
C ALA A 33 35.64 6.12 3.68
N ALA A 34 34.88 5.38 2.87
CA ALA A 34 35.29 4.17 2.16
C ALA A 34 34.96 4.31 0.66
N PRO A 35 35.60 3.53 -0.25
CA PRO A 35 35.85 3.90 -1.65
C PRO A 35 34.65 3.72 -2.57
N GLY A 36 34.69 4.52 -3.65
CA GLY A 36 33.65 4.76 -4.63
C GLY A 36 32.96 3.54 -5.23
N THR A 37 31.64 3.63 -5.23
CA THR A 37 30.75 2.82 -6.07
C THR A 37 30.62 3.43 -7.46
N PRO A 38 30.37 2.62 -8.52
CA PRO A 38 30.18 3.15 -9.87
C PRO A 38 28.98 4.09 -9.95
N ASP A 39 29.14 5.15 -10.70
CA ASP A 39 28.12 6.16 -11.00
C ASP A 39 26.93 5.54 -11.77
N ASP A 40 25.81 5.33 -11.05
CA ASP A 40 24.57 4.74 -11.55
C ASP A 40 23.62 5.83 -12.14
N SER A 41 24.19 6.86 -12.77
CA SER A 41 23.44 8.02 -13.26
C SER A 41 22.82 7.86 -14.66
N ARG A 42 22.81 6.64 -15.26
CA ARG A 42 22.16 6.41 -16.56
C ARG A 42 21.41 5.09 -16.64
N ALA A 43 20.18 5.07 -16.09
CA ALA A 43 19.13 4.19 -16.58
C ALA A 43 18.17 5.01 -17.47
N PRO A 44 17.53 4.42 -18.50
CA PRO A 44 16.64 5.14 -19.40
C PRO A 44 15.32 5.48 -18.72
N GLY A 45 15.34 6.47 -17.85
CA GLY A 45 14.16 7.21 -17.46
C GLY A 45 13.91 8.23 -18.54
N GLY A 46 12.77 8.17 -19.20
CA GLY A 46 12.36 9.19 -20.13
C GLY A 46 12.49 10.59 -19.50
N PRO A 47 12.77 11.64 -20.31
CA PRO A 47 12.93 13.00 -19.79
C PRO A 47 11.70 13.40 -18.97
N PRO A 48 11.85 14.21 -17.90
CA PRO A 48 10.72 14.78 -17.18
C PRO A 48 9.82 15.46 -18.21
N GLY A 49 8.56 15.05 -18.26
CA GLY A 49 7.59 15.49 -19.26
C GLY A 49 7.63 17.01 -19.40
N ARG A 50 7.61 17.51 -20.63
CA ARG A 50 7.51 18.93 -20.95
C ARG A 50 6.40 19.52 -20.08
N ARG A 51 6.59 20.72 -19.51
CA ARG A 51 5.50 21.37 -18.75
C ARG A 51 4.25 21.35 -19.62
N PRO A 52 3.09 20.83 -19.09
CA PRO A 52 1.88 20.71 -19.90
C PRO A 52 1.57 22.07 -20.52
N ASP A 53 1.26 22.08 -21.81
CA ASP A 53 0.68 23.25 -22.45
C ASP A 53 -0.72 23.47 -21.86
N ARG A 54 -0.75 24.30 -20.83
CA ARG A 54 -1.96 24.55 -20.03
C ARG A 54 -3.04 25.23 -20.85
N GLU A 55 -2.68 26.01 -21.86
CA GLU A 55 -3.60 26.68 -22.76
C GLU A 55 -4.30 25.65 -23.66
N ARG A 56 -3.52 24.73 -24.25
CA ARG A 56 -4.05 23.61 -25.01
C ARG A 56 -4.99 22.72 -24.16
N LEU A 57 -4.62 22.42 -22.91
CA LEU A 57 -5.47 21.63 -22.03
C LEU A 57 -6.77 22.38 -21.67
N ARG A 58 -6.73 23.69 -21.45
CA ARG A 58 -7.95 24.49 -21.24
C ARG A 58 -8.85 24.51 -22.47
N ALA A 59 -8.28 24.66 -23.65
CA ALA A 59 -9.04 24.58 -24.89
C ALA A 59 -9.71 23.20 -25.06
N LEU A 60 -9.01 22.11 -24.72
CA LEU A 60 -9.60 20.78 -24.70
C LEU A 60 -10.76 20.68 -23.72
N VAL A 61 -10.59 21.11 -22.46
CA VAL A 61 -11.65 21.10 -21.44
C VAL A 61 -12.87 21.90 -21.89
N SER A 62 -12.68 23.10 -22.46
CA SER A 62 -13.81 23.94 -22.90
C SER A 62 -14.57 23.36 -24.10
N GLY A 63 -13.95 22.46 -24.87
CA GLY A 63 -14.58 21.75 -25.98
C GLY A 63 -15.38 20.51 -25.60
N LEU A 64 -15.23 20.04 -24.34
CA LEU A 64 -15.93 18.83 -23.89
C LEU A 64 -17.42 19.07 -23.60
N GLY A 65 -18.24 18.09 -24.00
CA GLY A 65 -19.61 17.98 -23.54
C GLY A 65 -19.70 17.69 -22.04
N LEU A 66 -20.84 18.02 -21.42
CA LEU A 66 -21.02 17.79 -19.97
C LEU A 66 -20.85 16.32 -19.56
N PRO A 67 -21.39 15.32 -20.31
CA PRO A 67 -21.14 13.90 -20.00
C PRO A 67 -19.66 13.51 -20.04
N GLU A 68 -18.90 14.05 -20.99
CA GLU A 68 -17.46 13.80 -21.12
C GLU A 68 -16.68 14.44 -19.95
N LEU A 69 -16.99 15.69 -19.61
CA LEU A 69 -16.41 16.36 -18.43
C LEU A 69 -16.64 15.55 -17.16
N VAL A 70 -17.88 15.12 -16.92
CA VAL A 70 -18.23 14.32 -15.73
C VAL A 70 -17.54 12.97 -15.77
N GLY A 71 -17.47 12.30 -16.92
CA GLY A 71 -16.77 11.01 -17.07
C GLY A 71 -15.30 11.07 -16.70
N GLN A 72 -14.61 12.18 -17.04
CA GLN A 72 -13.19 12.37 -16.69
C GLN A 72 -12.92 12.46 -15.19
N LEU A 73 -13.92 12.68 -14.35
CA LEU A 73 -13.79 12.70 -12.89
C LEU A 73 -13.80 11.31 -12.27
N PHE A 74 -14.14 10.25 -13.01
CA PHE A 74 -14.29 8.90 -12.47
C PHE A 74 -13.13 8.00 -12.84
N VAL A 75 -12.60 7.30 -11.82
CA VAL A 75 -11.71 6.15 -11.96
C VAL A 75 -12.48 4.92 -11.48
N SER A 76 -12.81 4.01 -12.39
CA SER A 76 -13.63 2.83 -12.12
C SER A 76 -12.83 1.55 -12.25
N ARG A 77 -13.32 0.47 -11.62
CA ARG A 77 -12.88 -0.88 -11.91
C ARG A 77 -13.56 -1.40 -13.18
N ALA A 78 -12.97 -2.43 -13.77
CA ALA A 78 -13.61 -3.30 -14.75
C ALA A 78 -13.22 -4.75 -14.43
N TYR A 79 -14.06 -5.71 -14.84
CA TYR A 79 -13.75 -7.14 -14.67
C TYR A 79 -13.12 -7.71 -15.92
N GLY A 80 -12.12 -8.57 -15.74
CA GLY A 80 -11.50 -9.34 -16.81
C GLY A 80 -10.07 -8.94 -17.14
N HIS A 81 -9.44 -9.84 -17.85
CA HIS A 81 -8.02 -9.77 -18.23
C HIS A 81 -7.80 -9.08 -19.58
N SER A 82 -8.85 -8.81 -20.32
CA SER A 82 -8.83 -8.20 -21.66
C SER A 82 -9.80 -7.03 -21.73
N ALA A 83 -9.46 -6.01 -22.49
CA ALA A 83 -10.31 -4.86 -22.69
C ALA A 83 -11.55 -5.17 -23.56
N THR A 84 -11.43 -6.11 -24.49
CA THR A 84 -12.47 -6.42 -25.51
C THR A 84 -12.97 -7.85 -25.48
N ASP A 85 -12.22 -8.76 -24.88
CA ASP A 85 -12.52 -10.20 -24.86
C ASP A 85 -12.28 -10.77 -23.45
N PRO A 86 -13.10 -10.39 -22.45
CA PRO A 86 -13.03 -10.95 -21.10
C PRO A 86 -13.61 -12.37 -21.08
N ASP A 87 -13.26 -13.17 -20.07
CA ASP A 87 -13.91 -14.45 -19.81
C ASP A 87 -15.44 -14.25 -19.66
N PRO A 88 -16.28 -15.23 -20.05
CA PRO A 88 -17.74 -15.07 -19.97
C PRO A 88 -18.27 -14.63 -18.61
N ALA A 89 -17.70 -15.16 -17.53
CA ALA A 89 -18.09 -14.77 -16.16
C ALA A 89 -17.74 -13.30 -15.84
N ASP A 90 -16.63 -12.78 -16.40
CA ASP A 90 -16.26 -11.37 -16.26
C ASP A 90 -17.16 -10.46 -17.08
N ALA A 91 -17.55 -10.91 -18.28
CA ALA A 91 -18.51 -10.20 -19.12
C ALA A 91 -19.89 -10.08 -18.43
N GLU A 92 -20.33 -11.13 -17.72
CA GLU A 92 -21.56 -11.09 -16.92
C GLU A 92 -21.45 -10.13 -15.74
N LEU A 93 -20.33 -10.13 -15.01
CA LEU A 93 -20.08 -9.16 -13.94
C LEU A 93 -20.04 -7.71 -14.45
N ASN A 94 -19.41 -7.47 -15.59
CA ASN A 94 -19.46 -6.15 -16.22
C ASN A 94 -20.89 -5.74 -16.61
N MET A 95 -21.68 -6.68 -17.14
CA MET A 95 -23.09 -6.43 -17.47
C MET A 95 -23.92 -6.13 -16.22
N GLU A 96 -23.72 -6.89 -15.13
CA GLU A 96 -24.43 -6.69 -13.87
C GLU A 96 -24.13 -5.32 -13.23
N HIS A 97 -22.83 -4.96 -13.18
CA HIS A 97 -22.40 -3.76 -12.47
C HIS A 97 -22.44 -2.48 -13.31
N PHE A 98 -22.27 -2.58 -14.63
CA PHE A 98 -22.06 -1.42 -15.50
C PHE A 98 -23.00 -1.38 -16.72
N GLY A 99 -23.77 -2.45 -16.97
CA GLY A 99 -24.66 -2.55 -18.13
C GLY A 99 -23.93 -2.65 -19.49
N VAL A 100 -22.69 -3.12 -19.48
CA VAL A 100 -21.84 -3.40 -20.65
C VAL A 100 -21.09 -4.71 -20.43
N ARG A 101 -20.62 -5.35 -21.50
CA ARG A 101 -19.94 -6.65 -21.39
C ARG A 101 -18.42 -6.55 -21.27
N THR A 102 -17.83 -5.49 -21.78
CA THR A 102 -16.37 -5.34 -21.89
C THR A 102 -15.87 -4.04 -21.23
N ALA A 103 -14.62 -4.04 -20.83
CA ALA A 103 -13.97 -2.85 -20.28
C ALA A 103 -13.85 -1.72 -21.34
N ALA A 104 -13.71 -2.07 -22.63
CA ALA A 104 -13.70 -1.09 -23.72
C ALA A 104 -15.04 -0.39 -23.87
N GLU A 105 -16.16 -1.13 -23.81
CA GLU A 105 -17.50 -0.55 -23.79
C GLU A 105 -17.75 0.31 -22.56
N LEU A 106 -17.21 -0.08 -21.38
CA LEU A 106 -17.29 0.70 -20.17
C LEU A 106 -16.62 2.08 -20.34
N VAL A 107 -15.39 2.10 -20.87
CA VAL A 107 -14.64 3.33 -21.16
C VAL A 107 -15.42 4.22 -22.11
N ALA A 108 -15.94 3.67 -23.20
CA ALA A 108 -16.68 4.43 -24.21
C ALA A 108 -18.00 4.97 -23.69
N ARG A 109 -18.77 4.15 -22.94
CA ARG A 109 -20.08 4.53 -22.41
C ARG A 109 -20.02 5.63 -21.37
N TYR A 110 -19.03 5.57 -20.47
CA TYR A 110 -18.95 6.46 -19.32
C TYR A 110 -17.87 7.54 -19.45
N HIS A 111 -17.16 7.63 -20.57
CA HIS A 111 -16.09 8.61 -20.83
C HIS A 111 -15.05 8.68 -19.71
N LEU A 112 -14.64 7.53 -19.16
CA LEU A 112 -13.87 7.43 -17.92
C LEU A 112 -12.56 8.23 -17.95
N GLY A 113 -12.25 8.85 -16.82
CA GLY A 113 -10.94 9.49 -16.56
C GLY A 113 -9.83 8.47 -16.31
N GLY A 114 -10.15 7.29 -15.75
CA GLY A 114 -9.19 6.23 -15.48
C GLY A 114 -9.82 4.89 -15.16
N VAL A 115 -8.95 3.88 -15.05
CA VAL A 115 -9.31 2.53 -14.59
C VAL A 115 -8.33 2.09 -13.51
N VAL A 116 -8.86 1.49 -12.43
CA VAL A 116 -8.08 0.90 -11.34
C VAL A 116 -8.07 -0.62 -11.47
N TYR A 117 -6.88 -1.23 -11.37
CA TYR A 117 -6.69 -2.67 -11.46
C TYR A 117 -6.76 -3.35 -10.10
N PHE A 118 -7.49 -4.46 -10.06
CA PHE A 118 -7.60 -5.32 -8.89
C PHE A 118 -7.34 -6.79 -9.27
N ALA A 119 -6.61 -7.51 -8.43
CA ALA A 119 -6.39 -8.95 -8.60
C ALA A 119 -7.71 -9.75 -8.55
N TRP A 120 -8.63 -9.39 -7.64
CA TRP A 120 -9.94 -10.02 -7.53
C TRP A 120 -10.87 -9.73 -8.72
N ALA A 121 -10.62 -8.65 -9.46
CA ALA A 121 -11.31 -8.36 -10.72
C ALA A 121 -10.63 -9.01 -11.94
N ARG A 122 -9.61 -9.83 -11.70
CA ARG A 122 -8.86 -10.59 -12.71
C ARG A 122 -8.08 -9.74 -13.72
N ASN A 123 -7.70 -8.52 -13.31
CA ASN A 123 -6.92 -7.60 -14.17
C ASN A 123 -5.43 -7.89 -14.20
N THR A 124 -4.89 -8.65 -13.22
CA THR A 124 -3.44 -8.76 -12.96
C THR A 124 -2.98 -10.22 -12.95
N ARG A 125 -3.14 -10.94 -14.07
CA ARG A 125 -2.76 -12.36 -14.19
C ARG A 125 -1.25 -12.53 -14.36
N ASP A 126 -0.68 -11.80 -15.30
CA ASP A 126 0.76 -11.78 -15.60
C ASP A 126 1.15 -10.44 -16.26
N PRO A 127 2.45 -10.09 -16.33
CA PRO A 127 2.91 -8.80 -16.83
C PRO A 127 2.51 -8.50 -18.28
N HIS A 128 2.62 -9.46 -19.19
CA HIS A 128 2.27 -9.27 -20.61
C HIS A 128 0.77 -9.09 -20.78
N GLN A 129 -0.04 -9.86 -20.03
CA GLN A 129 -1.49 -9.69 -20.02
C GLN A 129 -1.87 -8.29 -19.50
N ILE A 130 -1.23 -7.80 -18.43
CA ILE A 130 -1.50 -6.46 -17.88
C ILE A 130 -1.16 -5.39 -18.94
N ALA A 131 -0.03 -5.50 -19.62
CA ALA A 131 0.37 -4.58 -20.68
C ALA A 131 -0.61 -4.61 -21.86
N ALA A 132 -1.08 -5.79 -22.26
CA ALA A 132 -2.09 -5.96 -23.32
C ALA A 132 -3.43 -5.32 -22.93
N LEU A 133 -3.89 -5.53 -21.68
CA LEU A 133 -5.09 -4.89 -21.13
C LEU A 133 -4.93 -3.37 -21.10
N SER A 134 -3.80 -2.85 -20.62
CA SER A 134 -3.50 -1.42 -20.58
C SER A 134 -3.58 -0.80 -21.98
N ASN A 135 -2.93 -1.42 -22.97
CA ASN A 135 -2.97 -0.98 -24.36
C ASN A 135 -4.38 -1.06 -24.96
N GLY A 136 -5.13 -2.10 -24.63
CA GLY A 136 -6.51 -2.27 -25.07
C GLY A 136 -7.44 -1.16 -24.57
N LEU A 137 -7.31 -0.81 -23.28
CA LEU A 137 -8.06 0.28 -22.65
C LEU A 137 -7.68 1.65 -23.23
N GLN A 138 -6.38 1.89 -23.48
CA GLN A 138 -5.94 3.15 -24.12
C GLN A 138 -6.47 3.28 -25.55
N ARG A 139 -6.51 2.17 -26.32
CA ARG A 139 -7.14 2.17 -27.66
C ARG A 139 -8.63 2.48 -27.59
N ALA A 140 -9.34 1.91 -26.61
CA ALA A 140 -10.76 2.20 -26.40
C ALA A 140 -10.98 3.68 -26.07
N ALA A 141 -10.14 4.28 -25.22
CA ALA A 141 -10.21 5.69 -24.90
C ALA A 141 -9.91 6.59 -26.13
N ALA A 142 -8.88 6.25 -26.90
CA ALA A 142 -8.53 6.98 -28.13
C ALA A 142 -9.62 6.93 -29.20
N GLY A 143 -10.42 5.84 -29.24
CA GLY A 143 -11.52 5.65 -30.17
C GLY A 143 -12.88 6.19 -29.69
N SER A 144 -12.96 6.81 -28.52
CA SER A 144 -14.21 7.27 -27.91
C SER A 144 -14.14 8.72 -27.41
N GLY A 145 -15.26 9.46 -27.52
CA GLY A 145 -15.36 10.84 -27.06
C GLY A 145 -14.25 11.73 -27.61
N ALA A 146 -13.62 12.51 -26.76
CA ALA A 146 -12.53 13.42 -27.11
C ALA A 146 -11.14 12.74 -27.25
N GLY A 147 -11.06 11.41 -27.19
CA GLY A 147 -9.79 10.68 -27.32
C GLY A 147 -8.80 10.92 -26.18
N ILE A 148 -9.28 11.23 -24.98
CA ILE A 148 -8.43 11.53 -23.81
C ILE A 148 -7.89 10.22 -23.22
N PRO A 149 -6.54 10.06 -23.05
CA PRO A 149 -5.97 8.85 -22.52
C PRO A 149 -6.41 8.61 -21.06
N LEU A 150 -6.50 7.33 -20.66
CA LEU A 150 -6.87 6.92 -19.31
C LEU A 150 -5.71 7.05 -18.33
N LEU A 151 -6.02 7.43 -17.09
CA LEU A 151 -5.14 7.25 -15.95
C LEU A 151 -5.32 5.81 -15.42
N LEU A 152 -4.46 4.89 -15.87
CA LEU A 152 -4.46 3.51 -15.38
C LEU A 152 -3.73 3.45 -14.03
N SER A 153 -4.34 2.80 -13.05
CA SER A 153 -3.91 2.87 -11.65
C SER A 153 -4.00 1.53 -10.93
N VAL A 154 -3.28 1.42 -9.81
CA VAL A 154 -3.25 0.23 -8.95
C VAL A 154 -2.91 0.62 -7.51
N ASP A 155 -3.25 -0.24 -6.53
CA ASP A 155 -2.70 -0.21 -5.17
C ASP A 155 -1.51 -1.17 -5.08
N GLN A 156 -0.32 -0.71 -5.33
CA GLN A 156 0.92 -1.48 -5.21
C GLN A 156 1.79 -0.92 -4.08
N GLU A 157 1.24 -0.92 -2.85
CA GLU A 157 1.93 -0.45 -1.64
C GLU A 157 3.12 -1.36 -1.26
N HIS A 158 3.14 -2.59 -1.80
CA HIS A 158 3.96 -3.72 -1.38
C HIS A 158 3.67 -4.20 0.05
N GLY A 159 4.38 -5.22 0.50
CA GLY A 159 4.07 -5.84 1.79
C GLY A 159 2.64 -6.40 1.85
N ALA A 160 1.79 -5.81 2.69
CA ALA A 160 0.43 -6.31 2.92
C ALA A 160 -0.56 -5.99 1.79
N VAL A 161 -0.28 -4.99 0.98
CA VAL A 161 -1.16 -4.53 -0.12
C VAL A 161 -0.36 -4.51 -1.42
N ALA A 162 -0.55 -5.54 -2.22
CA ALA A 162 0.03 -5.68 -3.55
C ALA A 162 -0.99 -6.37 -4.47
N ARG A 163 -1.11 -5.92 -5.70
CA ARG A 163 -2.04 -6.47 -6.70
C ARG A 163 -1.33 -7.25 -7.78
N ILE A 164 -0.06 -6.90 -8.03
CA ILE A 164 0.79 -7.50 -9.05
C ILE A 164 1.83 -8.35 -8.32
N GLY A 165 1.80 -9.65 -8.60
CA GLY A 165 2.70 -10.63 -8.02
C GLY A 165 3.83 -11.02 -8.96
N ARG A 166 4.50 -12.13 -8.66
CA ARG A 166 5.57 -12.68 -9.51
C ARG A 166 5.11 -12.86 -10.96
N PRO A 167 6.02 -12.62 -11.92
CA PRO A 167 7.46 -12.37 -11.80
C PRO A 167 7.84 -10.94 -11.43
N ALA A 168 6.89 -9.99 -11.24
CA ALA A 168 7.21 -8.64 -10.77
C ALA A 168 7.95 -8.68 -9.42
N THR A 169 8.81 -7.68 -9.20
CA THR A 169 9.64 -7.60 -8.01
C THR A 169 8.78 -7.30 -6.78
N LEU A 170 8.73 -8.25 -5.83
CA LEU A 170 8.15 -8.01 -4.51
C LEU A 170 9.14 -7.25 -3.64
N LEU A 171 8.69 -6.11 -3.11
CA LEU A 171 9.50 -5.20 -2.30
C LEU A 171 9.04 -5.22 -0.84
N PRO A 172 9.88 -4.79 0.12
CA PRO A 172 9.49 -4.63 1.51
C PRO A 172 8.30 -3.68 1.67
N GLY A 173 7.40 -4.02 2.59
CA GLY A 173 6.27 -3.18 2.96
C GLY A 173 6.69 -1.93 3.76
N ALA A 174 5.75 -1.00 3.95
CA ALA A 174 6.04 0.30 4.57
C ALA A 174 6.64 0.18 5.98
N MET A 175 6.10 -0.69 6.86
CA MET A 175 6.65 -0.82 8.22
C MET A 175 8.04 -1.48 8.23
N ALA A 176 8.32 -2.38 7.29
CA ALA A 176 9.65 -2.94 7.09
C ALA A 176 10.66 -1.87 6.65
N LEU A 177 10.25 -0.98 5.72
CA LEU A 177 11.06 0.19 5.34
C LEU A 177 11.24 1.17 6.51
N GLY A 178 10.22 1.30 7.37
CA GLY A 178 10.29 2.05 8.62
C GLY A 178 11.34 1.49 9.58
N ALA A 179 11.38 0.16 9.72
CA ALA A 179 12.38 -0.53 10.55
C ALA A 179 13.81 -0.36 10.00
N ALA A 180 13.98 -0.34 8.69
CA ALA A 180 15.26 -0.04 8.06
C ALA A 180 15.67 1.43 8.22
N GLY A 181 14.72 2.36 8.37
CA GLY A 181 14.94 3.80 8.59
C GLY A 181 15.66 4.52 7.44
N SER A 182 15.73 3.92 6.25
CA SER A 182 16.49 4.44 5.10
C SER A 182 15.61 5.14 4.09
N ALA A 183 15.67 6.47 4.03
CA ALA A 183 14.99 7.25 3.01
C ALA A 183 15.46 6.89 1.59
N GLU A 184 16.73 6.58 1.40
CA GLU A 184 17.26 6.12 0.10
C GLU A 184 16.74 4.71 -0.24
N GLY A 185 16.66 3.80 0.75
CA GLY A 185 16.04 2.49 0.57
C GLY A 185 14.57 2.61 0.15
N ALA A 186 13.80 3.48 0.81
CA ALA A 186 12.40 3.75 0.47
C ALA A 186 12.25 4.37 -0.94
N ARG A 187 13.13 5.31 -1.32
CA ARG A 187 13.17 5.89 -2.65
C ARG A 187 13.50 4.84 -3.72
N ARG A 188 14.49 3.98 -3.46
CA ARG A 188 14.90 2.89 -4.36
C ARG A 188 13.79 1.88 -4.57
N ALA A 189 13.12 1.44 -3.50
CA ALA A 189 11.95 0.55 -3.58
C ALA A 189 10.86 1.15 -4.48
N ALA A 190 10.45 2.39 -4.21
CA ALA A 190 9.44 3.08 -5.01
C ALA A 190 9.87 3.29 -6.48
N ARG A 191 11.17 3.51 -6.74
CA ARG A 191 11.69 3.63 -8.10
C ARG A 191 11.60 2.30 -8.86
N VAL A 192 11.97 1.18 -8.24
CA VAL A 192 11.83 -0.16 -8.83
C VAL A 192 10.36 -0.44 -9.14
N ALA A 193 9.48 -0.28 -8.14
CA ALA A 193 8.04 -0.47 -8.32
C ALA A 193 7.48 0.41 -9.44
N GLY A 194 7.78 1.70 -9.43
CA GLY A 194 7.34 2.64 -10.46
C GLY A 194 7.86 2.31 -11.86
N THR A 195 9.11 1.83 -11.98
CA THR A 195 9.67 1.41 -13.27
C THR A 195 8.91 0.20 -13.83
N GLU A 196 8.60 -0.79 -13.00
CA GLU A 196 7.83 -1.97 -13.41
C GLU A 196 6.39 -1.60 -13.74
N LEU A 197 5.72 -0.76 -12.92
CA LEU A 197 4.37 -0.28 -13.20
C LEU A 197 4.29 0.50 -14.51
N ALA A 198 5.25 1.38 -14.78
CA ALA A 198 5.33 2.13 -16.03
C ALA A 198 5.45 1.21 -17.25
N ALA A 199 6.24 0.13 -17.15
CA ALA A 199 6.39 -0.89 -18.20
C ALA A 199 5.09 -1.67 -18.45
N LEU A 200 4.22 -1.77 -17.44
CA LEU A 200 2.88 -2.37 -17.57
C LEU A 200 1.81 -1.41 -18.11
N GLY A 201 2.19 -0.16 -18.43
CA GLY A 201 1.26 0.89 -18.87
C GLY A 201 0.51 1.58 -17.73
N ILE A 202 0.84 1.31 -16.46
CA ILE A 202 0.23 1.91 -15.28
C ILE A 202 0.97 3.20 -14.94
N ARG A 203 0.25 4.33 -14.85
CA ARG A 203 0.84 5.65 -14.60
C ARG A 203 0.43 6.28 -13.27
N GLN A 204 -0.34 5.58 -12.44
CA GLN A 204 -0.74 5.99 -11.11
C GLN A 204 -0.60 4.81 -10.14
N ASP A 205 0.13 5.01 -9.04
CA ASP A 205 0.07 4.12 -7.88
C ASP A 205 -0.63 4.84 -6.72
N TRP A 206 -1.57 4.15 -6.06
CA TRP A 206 -2.22 4.64 -4.85
C TRP A 206 -1.31 4.38 -3.64
N ALA A 207 -0.10 4.91 -3.70
CA ALA A 207 0.95 4.86 -2.68
C ALA A 207 1.80 6.16 -2.74
N PRO A 208 2.44 6.55 -1.63
CA PRO A 208 2.63 5.88 -0.36
C PRO A 208 1.52 6.13 0.67
N VAL A 209 1.40 5.21 1.65
CA VAL A 209 0.67 5.49 2.89
C VAL A 209 1.46 6.51 3.73
N ALA A 210 0.79 7.59 4.12
CA ALA A 210 1.36 8.68 4.91
C ALA A 210 0.77 8.76 6.33
N ASP A 211 -0.04 7.76 6.71
CA ASP A 211 -0.62 7.65 8.04
C ASP A 211 0.44 7.34 9.09
N VAL A 212 0.33 7.98 10.26
CA VAL A 212 1.22 7.73 11.41
C VAL A 212 0.54 6.75 12.36
N ASN A 213 1.02 5.50 12.42
CA ASN A 213 0.38 4.41 13.16
C ASN A 213 0.71 4.47 14.66
N VAL A 214 0.01 5.32 15.40
CA VAL A 214 0.19 5.47 16.85
C VAL A 214 -0.67 4.50 17.67
N ASN A 215 -1.70 3.90 17.06
CA ASN A 215 -2.58 2.94 17.71
C ASN A 215 -2.23 1.50 17.31
N PRO A 216 -1.71 0.67 18.25
CA PRO A 216 -1.41 -0.75 17.98
C PRO A 216 -2.63 -1.58 17.57
N ALA A 217 -3.82 -1.10 17.94
CA ALA A 217 -5.09 -1.76 17.62
C ALA A 217 -5.71 -1.32 16.30
N ASN A 218 -5.06 -0.42 15.54
CA ASN A 218 -5.58 0.03 14.26
C ASN A 218 -5.79 -1.17 13.31
N PRO A 219 -7.03 -1.46 12.88
CA PRO A 219 -7.33 -2.69 12.16
C PRO A 219 -6.97 -2.61 10.66
N VAL A 220 -6.78 -1.40 10.11
CA VAL A 220 -6.66 -1.20 8.66
C VAL A 220 -5.30 -0.66 8.23
N ILE A 221 -4.64 0.14 9.05
CA ILE A 221 -3.33 0.71 8.72
C ILE A 221 -2.20 -0.22 9.17
N GLY A 222 -1.93 -0.34 10.47
CA GLY A 222 -0.91 -1.27 10.98
C GLY A 222 0.39 -1.21 10.17
N VAL A 223 0.82 -2.37 9.65
CA VAL A 223 2.05 -2.52 8.85
C VAL A 223 2.05 -1.78 7.50
N ARG A 224 0.93 -1.20 7.07
CA ARG A 224 0.89 -0.33 5.88
C ARG A 224 1.51 1.05 6.15
N SER A 225 1.64 1.48 7.42
CA SER A 225 2.37 2.68 7.82
C SER A 225 3.86 2.40 7.99
N PHE A 226 4.69 3.41 7.77
CA PHE A 226 6.13 3.34 8.07
C PHE A 226 6.42 3.29 9.57
N GLY A 227 5.49 3.69 10.44
CA GLY A 227 5.66 3.65 11.89
C GLY A 227 4.84 4.69 12.64
N SER A 228 5.24 4.95 13.89
CA SER A 228 4.56 5.87 14.80
C SER A 228 5.28 7.21 15.03
N ASP A 229 6.47 7.40 14.46
CA ASP A 229 7.18 8.69 14.49
C ASP A 229 6.80 9.54 13.28
N PRO A 230 6.12 10.68 13.47
CA PRO A 230 5.70 11.55 12.36
C PRO A 230 6.86 12.04 11.48
N ALA A 231 8.04 12.26 12.05
CA ALA A 231 9.20 12.74 11.29
C ALA A 231 9.78 11.63 10.41
N ALA A 232 9.88 10.40 10.91
CA ALA A 232 10.32 9.24 10.14
C ALA A 232 9.32 8.93 9.01
N VAL A 233 8.01 8.88 9.32
CA VAL A 233 6.96 8.67 8.31
C VAL A 233 7.03 9.76 7.22
N ALA A 234 7.18 11.03 7.61
CA ALA A 234 7.31 12.14 6.67
C ALA A 234 8.51 12.00 5.73
N ALA A 235 9.67 11.61 6.26
CA ALA A 235 10.89 11.42 5.47
C ALA A 235 10.76 10.28 4.45
N LEU A 236 10.20 9.13 4.90
CA LEU A 236 10.06 7.92 4.09
C LEU A 236 8.96 8.07 3.03
N ALA A 237 7.80 8.64 3.39
CA ALA A 237 6.73 8.93 2.44
C ALA A 237 7.19 9.91 1.33
N ALA A 238 7.87 10.99 1.71
CA ALA A 238 8.43 11.94 0.74
C ALA A 238 9.51 11.30 -0.15
N ALA A 239 10.27 10.34 0.36
CA ALA A 239 11.26 9.58 -0.41
C ALA A 239 10.57 8.68 -1.45
N GLN A 240 9.51 7.97 -1.07
CA GLN A 240 8.72 7.15 -2.00
C GLN A 240 8.04 8.00 -3.08
N VAL A 241 7.46 9.16 -2.73
CA VAL A 241 6.93 10.11 -3.72
C VAL A 241 7.97 10.41 -4.80
N ARG A 242 9.19 10.76 -4.39
CA ARG A 242 10.29 11.01 -5.35
C ARG A 242 10.67 9.77 -6.16
N GLY A 243 10.60 8.58 -5.57
CA GLY A 243 10.88 7.31 -6.23
C GLY A 243 9.90 7.01 -7.36
N TYR A 244 8.60 6.95 -7.04
CA TYR A 244 7.53 6.70 -8.01
C TYR A 244 7.50 7.74 -9.13
N GLN A 245 7.52 9.01 -8.75
CA GLN A 245 7.43 10.11 -9.72
C GLN A 245 8.67 10.22 -10.61
N GLY A 246 9.85 9.87 -10.07
CA GLY A 246 11.08 9.76 -10.84
C GLY A 246 11.08 8.61 -11.85
N ALA A 247 10.25 7.60 -11.66
CA ALA A 247 10.02 6.49 -12.59
C ALA A 247 8.86 6.75 -13.58
N GLY A 248 8.25 7.94 -13.56
CA GLY A 248 7.16 8.30 -14.48
C GLY A 248 5.77 7.87 -14.00
N VAL A 249 5.61 7.38 -12.78
CA VAL A 249 4.33 7.01 -12.16
C VAL A 249 3.92 8.06 -11.14
N ALA A 250 2.67 8.50 -11.18
CA ALA A 250 2.13 9.42 -10.20
C ALA A 250 2.01 8.72 -8.83
N ALA A 251 2.43 9.41 -7.78
CA ALA A 251 2.28 8.94 -6.40
C ALA A 251 1.05 9.57 -5.76
N ALA A 252 0.38 8.82 -4.87
CA ALA A 252 -0.73 9.31 -4.06
C ALA A 252 -0.43 9.16 -2.57
N ALA A 253 -0.23 10.26 -1.85
CA ALA A 253 -0.10 10.21 -0.40
C ALA A 253 -1.49 10.02 0.24
N LYS A 254 -1.62 9.00 1.15
CA LYS A 254 -2.90 8.58 1.73
C LYS A 254 -2.77 8.19 3.20
N HIS A 255 -3.83 8.32 3.99
CA HIS A 255 -5.19 8.76 3.71
C HIS A 255 -5.47 10.08 4.46
N PHE A 256 -5.55 11.19 3.73
CA PHE A 256 -5.70 12.52 4.34
C PHE A 256 -7.07 12.69 5.04
N PRO A 257 -7.14 13.25 6.26
CA PRO A 257 -6.11 13.97 7.02
C PRO A 257 -5.26 13.13 7.97
N GLY A 258 -5.31 11.81 7.93
CA GLY A 258 -4.57 10.85 8.75
C GLY A 258 -5.49 9.78 9.34
N HIS A 259 -5.18 8.49 9.13
CA HIS A 259 -5.98 7.33 9.50
C HIS A 259 -5.28 6.44 10.56
N GLY A 260 -4.15 6.90 11.11
CA GLY A 260 -3.23 6.05 11.90
C GLY A 260 -3.67 5.76 13.34
N ASP A 261 -4.69 6.47 13.89
CA ASP A 261 -5.21 6.27 15.25
C ASP A 261 -6.72 5.96 15.27
N THR A 262 -7.23 5.31 14.23
CA THR A 262 -8.64 4.90 14.19
C THR A 262 -8.81 3.50 14.76
N GLU A 263 -9.96 3.26 15.41
CA GLU A 263 -10.32 1.97 16.03
C GLU A 263 -11.32 1.16 15.18
N THR A 264 -11.84 1.75 14.12
CA THR A 264 -12.81 1.14 13.21
C THR A 264 -12.22 1.09 11.82
N ASP A 265 -12.44 -0.01 11.10
CA ASP A 265 -12.10 -0.13 9.69
C ASP A 265 -13.12 0.63 8.83
N SER A 266 -12.65 1.58 8.03
CA SER A 266 -13.47 2.38 7.13
C SER A 266 -14.15 1.57 6.01
N HIS A 267 -13.71 0.33 5.77
CA HIS A 267 -14.39 -0.59 4.85
C HIS A 267 -15.73 -1.11 5.40
N VAL A 268 -15.90 -1.15 6.72
CA VAL A 268 -17.10 -1.71 7.38
C VAL A 268 -17.91 -0.70 8.18
N GLY A 269 -17.35 0.47 8.51
CA GLY A 269 -18.01 1.51 9.28
C GLY A 269 -17.38 2.87 9.08
N LEU A 270 -17.89 3.88 9.78
CA LEU A 270 -17.36 5.25 9.74
C LEU A 270 -16.48 5.51 10.97
N PRO A 271 -15.13 5.47 10.81
CA PRO A 271 -14.21 5.73 11.91
C PRO A 271 -14.27 7.17 12.40
N VAL A 272 -14.00 7.38 13.68
CA VAL A 272 -13.92 8.71 14.29
C VAL A 272 -12.50 8.95 14.82
N MET A 273 -11.81 9.94 14.27
CA MET A 273 -10.52 10.42 14.77
C MET A 273 -10.75 11.40 15.92
N ARG A 274 -10.16 11.14 17.08
CA ARG A 274 -10.37 11.95 18.29
C ARG A 274 -9.24 12.92 18.60
N HIS A 275 -8.25 13.06 17.73
CA HIS A 275 -7.18 14.04 17.91
C HIS A 275 -7.74 15.46 17.96
N SER A 276 -7.21 16.29 18.86
CA SER A 276 -7.39 17.73 18.80
C SER A 276 -6.68 18.32 17.57
N ARG A 277 -7.01 19.57 17.23
CA ARG A 277 -6.31 20.28 16.15
C ARG A 277 -4.79 20.32 16.36
N ALA A 278 -4.33 20.55 17.60
CA ALA A 278 -2.91 20.58 17.92
C ALA A 278 -2.24 19.20 17.75
N GLN A 279 -2.92 18.12 18.15
CA GLN A 279 -2.46 16.76 17.91
C GLN A 279 -2.37 16.43 16.42
N TRP A 280 -3.38 16.79 15.63
CA TRP A 280 -3.33 16.65 14.17
C TRP A 280 -2.11 17.37 13.56
N GLU A 281 -1.85 18.61 14.00
CA GLU A 281 -0.71 19.38 13.51
C GLU A 281 0.64 18.75 13.86
N ALA A 282 0.73 18.08 15.00
CA ALA A 282 1.95 17.43 15.49
C ALA A 282 2.14 16.00 14.97
N LEU A 283 1.06 15.23 14.80
CA LEU A 283 1.12 13.80 14.48
C LEU A 283 0.76 13.52 13.01
N ASP A 284 -0.42 13.94 12.58
CA ASP A 284 -0.97 13.49 11.29
C ASP A 284 -0.54 14.36 10.11
N ALA A 285 -0.43 15.67 10.30
CA ALA A 285 -0.11 16.62 9.23
C ALA A 285 1.34 16.57 8.70
N PRO A 286 2.39 16.23 9.49
CA PRO A 286 3.78 16.30 9.03
C PRO A 286 4.08 15.45 7.78
N PRO A 287 3.61 14.19 7.64
CA PRO A 287 3.84 13.40 6.43
C PRO A 287 3.20 14.02 5.18
N PHE A 288 1.98 14.54 5.28
CA PHE A 288 1.30 15.21 4.16
C PHE A 288 2.00 16.51 3.77
N ARG A 289 2.45 17.32 4.75
CA ARG A 289 3.30 18.50 4.48
C ARG A 289 4.59 18.11 3.75
N ALA A 290 5.21 17.01 4.14
CA ALA A 290 6.43 16.51 3.49
C ALA A 290 6.16 16.01 2.06
N ALA A 291 5.04 15.29 1.85
CA ALA A 291 4.62 14.85 0.52
C ALA A 291 4.31 16.04 -0.41
N VAL A 292 3.61 17.07 0.08
CA VAL A 292 3.36 18.30 -0.67
C VAL A 292 4.67 19.02 -1.05
N ARG A 293 5.61 19.16 -0.09
CA ARG A 293 6.95 19.72 -0.39
C ARG A 293 7.76 18.86 -1.36
N ALA A 294 7.55 17.54 -1.37
CA ALA A 294 8.18 16.64 -2.33
C ALA A 294 7.53 16.70 -3.72
N GLY A 295 6.47 17.48 -3.88
CA GLY A 295 5.75 17.66 -5.15
C GLY A 295 4.86 16.47 -5.50
N VAL A 296 4.20 15.85 -4.52
CA VAL A 296 3.27 14.75 -4.75
C VAL A 296 2.18 15.16 -5.75
N ASP A 297 1.89 14.28 -6.70
CA ASP A 297 0.87 14.53 -7.73
C ASP A 297 -0.56 14.43 -7.20
N VAL A 298 -0.78 13.45 -6.32
CA VAL A 298 -2.12 13.10 -5.83
C VAL A 298 -2.12 13.01 -4.31
N ILE A 299 -3.21 13.47 -3.68
CA ILE A 299 -3.53 13.15 -2.28
C ILE A 299 -4.89 12.47 -2.25
N MET A 300 -4.96 11.31 -1.59
CA MET A 300 -6.18 10.55 -1.38
C MET A 300 -6.77 10.89 -0.02
N THR A 301 -8.08 11.18 0.01
CA THR A 301 -8.81 11.48 1.25
C THR A 301 -9.24 10.20 1.97
N ALA A 302 -9.48 10.30 3.28
CA ALA A 302 -10.00 9.21 4.09
C ALA A 302 -11.51 9.34 4.35
N HIS A 303 -12.21 8.19 4.46
CA HIS A 303 -13.61 8.16 4.92
C HIS A 303 -13.65 8.07 6.46
N ILE A 304 -13.19 9.14 7.12
CA ILE A 304 -13.15 9.26 8.58
C ILE A 304 -13.80 10.57 9.04
N VAL A 305 -14.50 10.52 10.16
CA VAL A 305 -14.99 11.73 10.84
C VAL A 305 -13.89 12.29 11.72
N PHE A 306 -13.64 13.58 11.64
CA PHE A 306 -12.63 14.27 12.45
C PHE A 306 -13.22 15.54 13.09
N PRO A 307 -13.92 15.42 14.26
CA PRO A 307 -14.73 16.49 14.82
C PRO A 307 -13.95 17.77 15.16
N ALA A 308 -12.68 17.64 15.52
CA ALA A 308 -11.82 18.80 15.82
C ALA A 308 -11.40 19.61 14.58
N LEU A 309 -11.55 19.04 13.38
CA LEU A 309 -11.25 19.68 12.10
C LEU A 309 -12.53 20.12 11.37
N ASP A 310 -13.61 19.34 11.52
CA ASP A 310 -14.94 19.65 11.01
C ASP A 310 -16.01 19.07 11.97
N PRO A 311 -16.79 19.92 12.67
CA PRO A 311 -17.80 19.47 13.62
C PRO A 311 -19.12 19.00 12.96
N SER A 312 -19.24 19.02 11.61
CA SER A 312 -20.46 18.61 10.89
C SER A 312 -20.81 17.13 11.05
N GLY A 313 -19.83 16.30 11.43
CA GLY A 313 -19.95 14.84 11.44
C GLY A 313 -19.91 14.21 10.05
N ASP A 314 -19.50 14.95 9.03
CA ASP A 314 -19.22 14.41 7.70
C ASP A 314 -17.82 13.76 7.65
N PRO A 315 -17.65 12.69 6.87
CA PRO A 315 -16.32 12.14 6.63
C PRO A 315 -15.45 13.16 5.89
N ALA A 316 -14.14 13.11 6.15
CA ALA A 316 -13.16 14.05 5.59
C ALA A 316 -13.28 14.20 4.07
N THR A 317 -13.57 13.12 3.36
CA THR A 317 -13.83 13.12 1.90
C THR A 317 -14.95 14.09 1.48
N LEU A 318 -15.96 14.30 2.33
CA LEU A 318 -17.12 15.15 2.05
C LEU A 318 -17.02 16.53 2.74
N SER A 319 -15.94 16.76 3.49
CA SER A 319 -15.72 17.95 4.30
C SER A 319 -14.97 19.05 3.54
N ARG A 320 -15.65 20.15 3.19
CA ARG A 320 -15.00 21.32 2.59
C ARG A 320 -13.96 21.96 3.53
N PRO A 321 -14.18 22.11 4.85
CA PRO A 321 -13.15 22.58 5.78
C PRO A 321 -11.87 21.76 5.71
N ILE A 322 -11.97 20.42 5.57
CA ILE A 322 -10.80 19.54 5.52
C ILE A 322 -10.16 19.57 4.13
N VAL A 323 -10.91 19.29 3.06
CA VAL A 323 -10.33 19.16 1.70
C VAL A 323 -9.92 20.53 1.14
N THR A 324 -10.78 21.53 1.21
CA THR A 324 -10.44 22.85 0.70
C THR A 324 -9.64 23.64 1.73
N GLY A 325 -10.15 23.80 2.95
CA GLY A 325 -9.54 24.65 3.97
C GLY A 325 -8.15 24.15 4.41
N LEU A 326 -8.04 22.89 4.83
CA LEU A 326 -6.75 22.39 5.31
C LEU A 326 -5.81 22.01 4.16
N LEU A 327 -6.26 21.17 3.23
CA LEU A 327 -5.35 20.63 2.22
C LEU A 327 -4.98 21.66 1.15
N ARG A 328 -5.99 22.35 0.57
CA ARG A 328 -5.73 23.31 -0.51
C ARG A 328 -5.16 24.63 0.00
N GLU A 329 -5.82 25.22 0.99
CA GLU A 329 -5.51 26.59 1.44
C GLU A 329 -4.35 26.59 2.45
N GLN A 330 -4.41 25.78 3.51
CA GLN A 330 -3.39 25.81 4.56
C GLN A 330 -2.12 25.04 4.18
N LEU A 331 -2.22 23.80 3.61
CA LEU A 331 -1.06 23.02 3.19
C LEU A 331 -0.58 23.41 1.79
N GLY A 332 -1.33 24.20 1.04
CA GLY A 332 -0.94 24.70 -0.28
C GLY A 332 -0.93 23.66 -1.39
N PHE A 333 -1.62 22.53 -1.24
CA PHE A 333 -1.65 21.48 -2.25
C PHE A 333 -2.37 21.91 -3.53
N ARG A 334 -1.73 21.74 -4.69
CA ARG A 334 -2.25 22.17 -6.00
C ARG A 334 -2.47 20.99 -6.97
N GLY A 335 -2.08 19.78 -6.60
CA GLY A 335 -2.28 18.57 -7.39
C GLY A 335 -3.72 18.06 -7.37
N VAL A 336 -3.91 16.81 -7.79
CA VAL A 336 -5.21 16.14 -7.83
C VAL A 336 -5.58 15.61 -6.44
N VAL A 337 -6.79 15.89 -5.98
CA VAL A 337 -7.37 15.24 -4.79
C VAL A 337 -8.31 14.15 -5.26
N VAL A 338 -8.04 12.92 -4.85
CA VAL A 338 -8.89 11.76 -5.12
C VAL A 338 -9.60 11.31 -3.84
N THR A 339 -10.81 10.81 -3.95
CA THR A 339 -11.48 10.13 -2.83
C THR A 339 -10.81 8.79 -2.56
N ASP A 340 -10.90 8.25 -1.35
CA ASP A 340 -10.81 6.80 -1.16
C ASP A 340 -11.95 6.11 -1.92
N ALA A 341 -11.93 4.79 -2.00
CA ALA A 341 -12.89 4.03 -2.79
C ALA A 341 -14.34 4.26 -2.30
N LEU A 342 -15.21 4.75 -3.18
CA LEU A 342 -16.57 5.15 -2.83
C LEU A 342 -17.51 3.96 -2.57
N ASP A 343 -17.08 2.73 -2.83
CA ASP A 343 -17.82 1.51 -2.47
C ASP A 343 -17.65 1.12 -0.98
N MET A 344 -16.79 1.82 -0.23
CA MET A 344 -16.57 1.59 1.20
C MET A 344 -17.77 2.05 2.04
N ALA A 345 -18.15 1.25 3.05
CA ALA A 345 -19.32 1.53 3.88
C ALA A 345 -19.22 2.86 4.65
N GLY A 346 -18.03 3.26 5.06
CA GLY A 346 -17.79 4.47 5.85
C GLY A 346 -18.28 5.76 5.21
N VAL A 347 -18.35 5.86 3.88
CA VAL A 347 -18.83 7.07 3.19
C VAL A 347 -20.28 6.98 2.76
N ARG A 348 -20.81 5.75 2.56
CA ARG A 348 -22.15 5.50 1.99
C ARG A 348 -23.28 5.57 3.01
N GLN A 349 -23.00 5.35 4.32
CA GLN A 349 -24.02 5.16 5.35
C GLN A 349 -24.90 6.41 5.57
N LYS A 350 -24.34 7.61 5.40
CA LYS A 350 -25.06 8.87 5.67
C LYS A 350 -25.77 9.43 4.43
N TYR A 351 -25.21 9.19 3.25
CA TYR A 351 -25.70 9.73 1.98
C TYR A 351 -25.80 8.61 0.93
N GLY A 352 -26.69 8.75 -0.04
CA GLY A 352 -26.83 7.81 -1.14
C GLY A 352 -25.66 7.86 -2.14
N ASP A 353 -25.52 6.80 -2.93
CA ASP A 353 -24.45 6.65 -3.91
C ASP A 353 -24.50 7.69 -5.06
N ASP A 354 -25.65 8.34 -5.27
CA ASP A 354 -25.82 9.48 -6.16
C ASP A 354 -25.31 10.79 -5.54
N ARG A 355 -25.39 10.93 -4.20
CA ARG A 355 -25.06 12.16 -3.48
C ARG A 355 -23.61 12.25 -3.07
N VAL A 356 -23.00 11.13 -2.67
CA VAL A 356 -21.59 11.08 -2.23
C VAL A 356 -20.63 11.70 -3.25
N PRO A 357 -20.68 11.37 -4.56
CA PRO A 357 -19.84 11.99 -5.58
C PRO A 357 -20.00 13.52 -5.66
N VAL A 358 -21.23 14.02 -5.59
CA VAL A 358 -21.53 15.47 -5.62
C VAL A 358 -20.92 16.17 -4.43
N LEU A 359 -21.11 15.61 -3.23
CA LEU A 359 -20.58 16.19 -1.99
C LEU A 359 -19.04 16.17 -1.96
N ALA A 360 -18.41 15.10 -2.45
CA ALA A 360 -16.95 15.04 -2.58
C ALA A 360 -16.39 16.13 -3.52
N LEU A 361 -17.03 16.35 -4.67
CA LEU A 361 -16.65 17.42 -5.59
C LEU A 361 -16.87 18.83 -4.98
N LYS A 362 -17.96 19.02 -4.23
CA LYS A 362 -18.22 20.27 -3.47
C LYS A 362 -17.21 20.49 -2.35
N ALA A 363 -16.73 19.42 -1.71
CA ALA A 363 -15.68 19.50 -0.70
C ALA A 363 -14.33 19.91 -1.29
N GLY A 364 -14.06 19.61 -2.56
CA GLY A 364 -12.81 19.97 -3.25
C GLY A 364 -12.04 18.79 -3.84
N CYS A 365 -12.59 17.57 -3.83
CA CYS A 365 -12.04 16.43 -4.56
C CYS A 365 -12.12 16.64 -6.07
N ASP A 366 -11.20 16.08 -6.83
CA ASP A 366 -11.11 16.18 -8.29
C ASP A 366 -11.39 14.84 -8.98
N LEU A 367 -11.02 13.72 -8.34
CA LEU A 367 -11.27 12.36 -8.83
C LEU A 367 -12.12 11.57 -7.83
N LEU A 368 -12.98 10.72 -8.38
CA LEU A 368 -13.93 9.87 -7.68
C LEU A 368 -13.56 8.41 -7.96
N LEU A 369 -13.01 7.73 -6.93
CA LEU A 369 -12.47 6.39 -7.10
C LEU A 369 -13.55 5.33 -6.82
N ASN A 370 -13.73 4.41 -7.76
CA ASN A 370 -14.44 3.14 -7.59
C ASN A 370 -15.86 3.30 -7.01
N ALA A 371 -16.69 4.12 -7.64
CA ALA A 371 -18.10 4.25 -7.26
C ALA A 371 -18.82 2.89 -7.34
N PRO A 372 -19.67 2.52 -6.35
CA PRO A 372 -20.35 1.23 -6.31
C PRO A 372 -21.34 1.02 -7.47
N ASP A 373 -22.10 2.06 -7.80
CA ASP A 373 -22.94 2.19 -9.00
C ASP A 373 -22.46 3.40 -9.81
N LEU A 374 -21.66 3.14 -10.82
CA LEU A 374 -21.06 4.19 -11.66
C LEU A 374 -22.11 5.01 -12.41
N GLY A 375 -23.16 4.34 -12.90
CA GLY A 375 -24.22 5.00 -13.65
C GLY A 375 -25.04 5.95 -12.77
N LEU A 376 -25.37 5.52 -11.55
CA LEU A 376 -26.08 6.35 -10.58
C LEU A 376 -25.21 7.53 -10.14
N ALA A 377 -23.94 7.30 -9.85
CA ALA A 377 -22.98 8.31 -9.45
C ALA A 377 -22.82 9.41 -10.52
N GLN A 378 -22.65 9.02 -11.80
CA GLN A 378 -22.57 9.99 -12.89
C GLN A 378 -23.85 10.77 -13.08
N ARG A 379 -25.02 10.12 -13.05
CA ARG A 379 -26.31 10.81 -13.13
C ARG A 379 -26.49 11.83 -12.01
N GLY A 380 -26.07 11.47 -10.78
CA GLY A 380 -26.09 12.40 -9.63
C GLY A 380 -25.26 13.66 -9.89
N VAL A 381 -24.03 13.51 -10.41
CA VAL A 381 -23.16 14.65 -10.75
C VAL A 381 -23.73 15.47 -11.90
N LEU A 382 -24.23 14.84 -12.97
CA LEU A 382 -24.87 15.53 -14.09
C LEU A 382 -26.05 16.37 -13.62
N ALA A 383 -26.97 15.78 -12.85
CA ALA A 383 -28.14 16.49 -12.30
C ALA A 383 -27.75 17.67 -11.40
N ALA A 384 -26.67 17.49 -10.58
CA ALA A 384 -26.16 18.58 -9.74
C ALA A 384 -25.59 19.75 -10.56
N VAL A 385 -24.97 19.47 -11.71
CA VAL A 385 -24.50 20.54 -12.60
C VAL A 385 -25.67 21.20 -13.33
N GLU A 386 -26.62 20.45 -13.83
CA GLU A 386 -27.81 20.94 -14.56
C GLU A 386 -28.70 21.80 -13.65
N SER A 387 -28.84 21.44 -12.37
CA SER A 387 -29.58 22.23 -11.37
C SER A 387 -28.83 23.46 -10.84
N GLY A 388 -27.52 23.58 -11.14
CA GLY A 388 -26.66 24.64 -10.60
C GLY A 388 -26.18 24.40 -9.16
N GLU A 389 -26.44 23.23 -8.56
CA GLU A 389 -25.91 22.86 -7.24
C GLU A 389 -24.38 22.72 -7.27
N LEU A 390 -23.83 22.18 -8.37
CA LEU A 390 -22.40 22.11 -8.66
C LEU A 390 -22.15 22.97 -9.92
N SER A 391 -21.27 23.97 -9.82
CA SER A 391 -21.01 24.80 -10.99
C SER A 391 -20.20 24.04 -12.06
N ARG A 392 -20.52 24.26 -13.34
CA ARG A 392 -19.72 23.72 -14.46
C ARG A 392 -18.24 24.09 -14.34
N ALA A 393 -17.95 25.33 -13.93
CA ALA A 393 -16.58 25.80 -13.72
C ALA A 393 -15.81 24.97 -12.69
N ARG A 394 -16.50 24.49 -11.62
CA ARG A 394 -15.85 23.60 -10.63
C ARG A 394 -15.50 22.23 -11.24
N VAL A 395 -16.35 21.68 -12.10
CA VAL A 395 -16.09 20.43 -12.84
C VAL A 395 -14.92 20.64 -13.80
N GLU A 396 -14.92 21.71 -14.59
CA GLU A 396 -13.85 22.06 -15.54
C GLU A 396 -12.49 22.25 -14.83
N GLU A 397 -12.50 22.88 -13.65
CA GLU A 397 -11.29 23.03 -12.83
C GLU A 397 -10.71 21.66 -12.41
N SER A 398 -11.55 20.70 -11.99
CA SER A 398 -11.12 19.36 -11.65
C SER A 398 -10.58 18.61 -12.86
N VAL A 399 -11.31 18.63 -13.99
CA VAL A 399 -10.88 17.99 -15.22
C VAL A 399 -9.52 18.56 -15.66
N LEU A 400 -9.34 19.87 -15.60
CA LEU A 400 -8.05 20.49 -15.96
C LEU A 400 -6.90 19.96 -15.11
N ARG A 401 -7.07 19.82 -13.77
CA ARG A 401 -6.05 19.22 -12.90
C ARG A 401 -5.73 17.77 -13.29
N VAL A 402 -6.76 16.99 -13.61
CA VAL A 402 -6.62 15.59 -14.06
C VAL A 402 -5.85 15.53 -15.38
N LEU A 403 -6.19 16.38 -16.35
CA LEU A 403 -5.48 16.43 -17.64
C LEU A 403 -4.03 16.92 -17.47
N GLU A 404 -3.77 17.89 -16.59
CA GLU A 404 -2.42 18.32 -16.24
C GLU A 404 -1.60 17.17 -15.62
N LEU A 405 -2.21 16.32 -14.79
CA LEU A 405 -1.58 15.11 -14.24
C LEU A 405 -1.25 14.13 -15.37
N LYS A 406 -2.21 13.80 -16.23
CA LYS A 406 -2.01 12.91 -17.38
C LYS A 406 -0.88 13.40 -18.30
N ALA A 407 -0.83 14.70 -18.58
CA ALA A 407 0.22 15.30 -19.39
C ALA A 407 1.60 15.23 -18.71
N ARG A 408 1.68 15.52 -17.40
CA ARG A 408 2.95 15.37 -16.65
C ARG A 408 3.46 13.92 -16.65
N ARG A 409 2.58 12.94 -16.78
CA ARG A 409 2.94 11.51 -16.84
C ARG A 409 3.11 10.98 -18.25
N GLY A 410 3.14 11.87 -19.27
CA GLY A 410 3.45 11.55 -20.66
C GLY A 410 2.31 10.85 -21.40
N LEU A 411 1.09 10.81 -20.85
CA LEU A 411 -0.02 10.05 -21.43
C LEU A 411 -0.54 10.64 -22.74
N PHE A 412 -0.36 11.94 -22.98
CA PHE A 412 -0.74 12.57 -24.23
C PHE A 412 0.31 12.41 -25.34
N GLU A 413 1.54 12.07 -24.97
CA GLU A 413 2.64 11.79 -25.89
C GLU A 413 2.67 10.32 -26.29
N ASP A 414 2.65 9.42 -25.27
CA ASP A 414 2.65 7.97 -25.49
C ASP A 414 1.94 7.26 -24.31
N PRO A 415 0.65 6.91 -24.49
CA PRO A 415 -0.12 6.18 -23.48
C PRO A 415 0.12 4.66 -23.49
N TYR A 416 0.89 4.15 -24.46
CA TYR A 416 1.06 2.72 -24.69
C TYR A 416 2.32 2.15 -24.02
N THR A 417 2.39 0.84 -24.01
CA THR A 417 3.59 0.07 -23.61
C THR A 417 3.82 -1.08 -24.60
N SER A 418 4.88 -1.86 -24.42
CA SER A 418 5.23 -2.98 -25.30
C SER A 418 5.73 -4.17 -24.51
N ASP A 419 5.67 -5.38 -25.11
CA ASP A 419 6.24 -6.60 -24.52
C ASP A 419 7.74 -6.44 -24.26
N ALA A 420 8.46 -5.77 -25.16
CA ALA A 420 9.88 -5.49 -24.97
C ALA A 420 10.15 -4.58 -23.75
N ALA A 421 9.25 -3.63 -23.44
CA ALA A 421 9.35 -2.80 -22.24
C ALA A 421 9.08 -3.62 -20.97
N VAL A 422 8.12 -4.56 -21.03
CA VAL A 422 7.82 -5.50 -19.94
C VAL A 422 9.04 -6.37 -19.66
N ASP A 423 9.60 -7.02 -20.69
CA ASP A 423 10.77 -7.91 -20.56
C ASP A 423 12.02 -7.20 -20.05
N ALA A 424 12.19 -5.92 -20.43
CA ALA A 424 13.33 -5.11 -20.01
C ALA A 424 13.23 -4.60 -18.57
N ALA A 425 12.03 -4.54 -17.99
CA ALA A 425 11.83 -3.91 -16.69
C ALA A 425 11.34 -4.88 -15.60
N VAL A 426 10.36 -5.75 -15.90
CA VAL A 426 9.63 -6.47 -14.86
C VAL A 426 10.41 -7.69 -14.36
N GLY A 427 10.66 -7.75 -13.04
CA GLY A 427 11.30 -8.88 -12.38
C GLY A 427 12.75 -9.14 -12.80
N THR A 428 13.44 -8.11 -13.29
CA THR A 428 14.84 -8.24 -13.74
C THR A 428 15.77 -8.60 -12.59
N GLY A 429 16.90 -9.23 -12.87
CA GLY A 429 17.93 -9.53 -11.87
C GLY A 429 18.42 -8.29 -11.12
N VAL A 430 18.47 -7.13 -11.78
CA VAL A 430 18.83 -5.84 -11.17
C VAL A 430 17.77 -5.41 -10.15
N HIS A 431 16.50 -5.53 -10.48
CA HIS A 431 15.39 -5.18 -9.57
C HIS A 431 15.30 -6.15 -8.38
N LEU A 432 15.47 -7.45 -8.62
CA LEU A 432 15.50 -8.45 -7.55
C LEU A 432 16.68 -8.22 -6.59
N ALA A 433 17.86 -7.90 -7.11
CA ALA A 433 19.02 -7.56 -6.29
C ALA A 433 18.79 -6.24 -5.50
N ALA A 434 18.13 -5.24 -6.12
CA ALA A 434 17.77 -4.01 -5.43
C ALA A 434 16.78 -4.27 -4.28
N ALA A 435 15.82 -5.17 -4.46
CA ALA A 435 14.88 -5.58 -3.41
C ALA A 435 15.61 -6.24 -2.24
N ASP A 436 16.59 -7.13 -2.51
CA ASP A 436 17.43 -7.76 -1.48
C ASP A 436 18.26 -6.74 -0.68
N VAL A 437 18.83 -5.73 -1.37
CA VAL A 437 19.58 -4.64 -0.73
C VAL A 437 18.68 -3.83 0.20
N VAL A 438 17.46 -3.50 -0.26
CA VAL A 438 16.48 -2.76 0.55
C VAL A 438 16.03 -3.58 1.75
N ALA A 439 15.78 -4.88 1.57
CA ALA A 439 15.31 -5.77 2.63
C ALA A 439 16.39 -6.12 3.67
N ALA A 440 17.67 -5.98 3.35
CA ALA A 440 18.76 -6.36 4.24
C ALA A 440 18.72 -5.67 5.61
N GLY A 441 18.13 -4.46 5.68
CA GLY A 441 17.99 -3.68 6.92
C GLY A 441 16.64 -3.80 7.62
N THR A 442 15.67 -4.57 7.12
CA THR A 442 14.29 -4.53 7.61
C THR A 442 14.05 -5.44 8.82
N THR A 443 14.73 -6.59 8.91
CA THR A 443 14.51 -7.55 10.00
C THR A 443 15.04 -6.99 11.33
N THR A 444 14.17 -6.98 12.34
CA THR A 444 14.49 -6.51 13.69
C THR A 444 14.67 -7.69 14.65
N LEU A 445 15.84 -7.81 15.27
CA LEU A 445 16.09 -8.74 16.37
C LEU A 445 15.58 -8.09 17.68
N LEU A 446 14.53 -8.67 18.26
CA LEU A 446 13.88 -8.13 19.45
C LEU A 446 14.47 -8.68 20.76
N ALA A 447 14.74 -9.99 20.80
CA ALA A 447 15.33 -10.67 21.94
C ALA A 447 16.27 -11.79 21.51
N ASN A 448 17.35 -11.99 22.27
CA ASN A 448 18.31 -13.10 22.12
C ASN A 448 19.07 -13.32 23.44
N PRO A 449 18.37 -13.56 24.57
CA PRO A 449 18.96 -13.47 25.91
C PRO A 449 20.04 -14.52 26.21
N ARG A 450 20.05 -15.63 25.44
CA ARG A 450 21.02 -16.72 25.62
C ARG A 450 22.00 -16.83 24.45
N GLY A 451 22.02 -15.87 23.53
CA GLY A 451 22.91 -15.88 22.37
C GLY A 451 22.66 -17.05 21.41
N LEU A 452 21.39 -17.50 21.27
CA LEU A 452 21.04 -18.56 20.31
C LEU A 452 21.33 -18.15 18.88
N LEU A 453 21.05 -16.90 18.55
CA LEU A 453 21.31 -16.33 17.22
C LEU A 453 22.66 -15.60 17.19
N PRO A 454 23.41 -15.69 16.09
CA PRO A 454 23.08 -16.39 14.86
C PRO A 454 23.19 -17.93 14.97
N LEU A 455 22.36 -18.65 14.22
CA LEU A 455 22.48 -20.09 14.06
C LEU A 455 23.72 -20.40 13.20
N ASP A 456 24.55 -21.34 13.65
CA ASP A 456 25.70 -21.76 12.85
C ASP A 456 25.27 -22.63 11.65
N ALA A 457 25.02 -21.98 10.51
CA ALA A 457 24.62 -22.65 9.29
C ALA A 457 25.69 -23.60 8.75
N SER A 458 27.00 -23.40 9.07
CA SER A 458 28.10 -24.28 8.61
C SER A 458 28.03 -25.63 9.27
N ALA A 459 27.46 -25.73 10.46
CA ALA A 459 27.24 -27.03 11.15
C ALA A 459 26.04 -27.80 10.59
N GLY A 460 25.29 -27.23 9.65
CA GLY A 460 24.10 -27.87 9.05
C GLY A 460 23.00 -28.18 10.08
N PRO A 461 22.58 -27.24 10.92
CA PRO A 461 21.62 -27.50 11.99
C PRO A 461 20.28 -27.98 11.43
N LYS A 462 19.69 -28.97 12.09
CA LYS A 462 18.33 -29.44 11.77
C LYS A 462 17.33 -28.49 12.39
N LEU A 463 16.57 -27.81 11.55
CA LEU A 463 15.62 -26.78 11.97
C LEU A 463 14.17 -27.18 11.62
N LEU A 464 13.26 -26.97 12.53
CA LEU A 464 11.82 -27.09 12.27
C LEU A 464 11.25 -25.67 12.09
N VAL A 465 10.50 -25.46 11.00
CA VAL A 465 9.73 -24.23 10.76
C VAL A 465 8.25 -24.57 10.83
N THR A 466 7.49 -23.80 11.57
CA THR A 466 6.06 -24.02 11.75
C THR A 466 5.35 -22.69 12.04
N GLY A 467 4.05 -22.74 12.26
CA GLY A 467 3.24 -21.58 12.67
C GLY A 467 2.10 -21.28 11.72
N THR A 468 1.75 -20.00 11.62
CA THR A 468 0.62 -19.54 10.80
C THR A 468 1.09 -19.21 9.39
N ASP A 469 0.40 -19.80 8.40
CA ASP A 469 0.56 -19.47 6.99
C ASP A 469 -0.66 -18.64 6.52
N PRO A 470 -0.59 -17.31 6.62
CA PRO A 470 -1.71 -16.47 6.20
C PRO A 470 -1.88 -16.52 4.68
N VAL A 471 -3.13 -16.55 4.25
CA VAL A 471 -3.47 -16.43 2.82
C VAL A 471 -3.29 -14.98 2.40
N SER A 472 -2.46 -14.74 1.38
CA SER A 472 -2.38 -13.42 0.77
C SER A 472 -3.72 -13.06 0.13
N PRO A 473 -4.34 -11.91 0.49
CA PRO A 473 -5.62 -11.50 -0.10
C PRO A 473 -5.58 -11.35 -1.62
N THR A 474 -4.40 -11.20 -2.18
CA THR A 474 -4.15 -10.97 -3.61
C THR A 474 -3.40 -12.13 -4.28
N GLY A 475 -3.04 -13.16 -3.53
CA GLY A 475 -2.25 -14.30 -4.04
C GLY A 475 -0.80 -13.96 -4.41
N THR A 476 -0.29 -12.79 -3.99
CA THR A 476 1.04 -12.31 -4.39
C THR A 476 2.19 -12.86 -3.55
N THR A 477 1.90 -13.45 -2.38
CA THR A 477 2.90 -13.99 -1.45
C THR A 477 2.64 -15.46 -1.14
N GLY A 478 3.71 -16.24 -0.96
CA GLY A 478 3.63 -17.65 -0.52
C GLY A 478 3.51 -17.82 1.00
N PRO A 479 3.35 -19.08 1.47
CA PRO A 479 3.35 -19.41 2.90
C PRO A 479 4.70 -19.05 3.55
N PRO A 480 4.74 -18.22 4.62
CA PRO A 480 5.98 -17.80 5.26
C PRO A 480 6.80 -18.98 5.81
N THR A 481 6.16 -20.01 6.33
CA THR A 481 6.87 -21.18 6.87
C THR A 481 7.67 -21.92 5.80
N ALA A 482 7.05 -22.18 4.65
CA ALA A 482 7.71 -22.87 3.53
C ALA A 482 8.81 -21.99 2.91
N VAL A 483 8.57 -20.70 2.75
CA VAL A 483 9.55 -19.76 2.21
C VAL A 483 10.75 -19.65 3.14
N LEU A 484 10.54 -19.48 4.44
CA LEU A 484 11.62 -19.39 5.42
C LEU A 484 12.46 -20.68 5.47
N ALA A 485 11.80 -21.86 5.47
CA ALA A 485 12.51 -23.15 5.45
C ALA A 485 13.38 -23.31 4.19
N ARG A 486 12.86 -22.91 3.02
CA ARG A 486 13.62 -22.91 1.76
C ARG A 486 14.85 -22.00 1.82
N GLU A 487 14.69 -20.78 2.31
CA GLU A 487 15.78 -19.81 2.39
C GLU A 487 16.85 -20.22 3.42
N LEU A 488 16.45 -20.79 4.56
CA LEU A 488 17.38 -21.37 5.54
C LEU A 488 18.17 -22.57 4.94
N THR A 489 17.50 -23.39 4.15
CA THR A 489 18.15 -24.52 3.46
C THR A 489 19.16 -24.03 2.43
N ALA A 490 18.84 -22.97 1.69
CA ALA A 490 19.78 -22.36 0.73
C ALA A 490 21.02 -21.76 1.43
N LEU A 491 20.94 -21.46 2.73
CA LEU A 491 22.05 -20.94 3.54
C LEU A 491 22.83 -22.06 4.28
N GLY A 492 22.52 -23.35 4.05
CA GLY A 492 23.26 -24.47 4.60
C GLY A 492 22.61 -25.21 5.79
N CYS A 493 21.46 -24.74 6.25
CA CYS A 493 20.69 -25.43 7.29
C CYS A 493 19.94 -26.66 6.72
N ARG A 494 19.53 -27.60 7.57
CA ARG A 494 18.58 -28.67 7.22
C ARG A 494 17.19 -28.29 7.76
N ALA A 495 16.53 -27.37 7.08
CA ALA A 495 15.26 -26.84 7.51
C ALA A 495 14.07 -27.54 6.82
N GLN A 496 13.03 -27.85 7.59
CA GLN A 496 11.76 -28.36 7.06
C GLN A 496 10.58 -27.59 7.64
N ALA A 497 9.56 -27.33 6.82
CA ALA A 497 8.30 -26.77 7.27
C ALA A 497 7.32 -27.90 7.62
N LEU A 498 6.67 -27.81 8.78
CA LEU A 498 5.58 -28.70 9.17
C LEU A 498 4.39 -27.88 9.67
N PRO A 499 3.15 -28.36 9.44
CA PRO A 499 1.97 -27.70 9.96
C PRO A 499 1.92 -27.80 11.49
N PRO A 500 1.20 -26.87 12.19
CA PRO A 500 1.18 -26.75 13.66
C PRO A 500 0.87 -28.07 14.39
N GLU A 501 -0.11 -28.84 13.92
CA GLU A 501 -0.59 -30.08 14.53
C GLU A 501 0.46 -31.21 14.55
N ARG A 502 1.53 -31.09 13.74
CA ARG A 502 2.63 -32.06 13.70
C ARG A 502 3.90 -31.52 14.39
N ALA A 503 3.97 -30.23 14.63
CA ALA A 503 5.18 -29.55 15.01
C ALA A 503 5.68 -29.92 16.40
N VAL A 504 4.78 -29.99 17.39
CA VAL A 504 5.12 -30.27 18.79
C VAL A 504 5.75 -31.68 18.92
N ALA A 505 5.12 -32.68 18.30
CA ALA A 505 5.65 -34.06 18.33
C ALA A 505 6.97 -34.20 17.55
N ALA A 506 7.19 -33.38 16.52
CA ALA A 506 8.39 -33.39 15.70
C ALA A 506 9.55 -32.55 16.30
N ALA A 507 9.30 -31.65 17.23
CA ALA A 507 10.30 -30.74 17.77
C ALA A 507 11.52 -31.44 18.38
N PRO A 508 11.41 -32.55 19.15
CA PRO A 508 12.57 -33.26 19.65
C PRO A 508 13.53 -33.70 18.54
N GLY A 509 14.83 -33.47 18.73
CA GLY A 509 15.85 -33.80 17.73
C GLY A 509 16.13 -32.69 16.69
N HIS A 510 15.50 -31.54 16.82
CA HIS A 510 15.87 -30.32 16.11
C HIS A 510 16.74 -29.40 16.98
N ALA A 511 17.66 -28.66 16.36
CA ALA A 511 18.50 -27.68 17.06
C ALA A 511 17.70 -26.45 17.52
N ALA A 512 16.67 -26.08 16.75
CA ALA A 512 15.72 -25.03 17.09
C ALA A 512 14.40 -25.22 16.31
N VAL A 513 13.32 -24.64 16.87
CA VAL A 513 12.03 -24.49 16.20
C VAL A 513 11.80 -23.00 15.90
N LEU A 514 11.54 -22.67 14.64
CA LEU A 514 11.18 -21.33 14.21
C LEU A 514 9.66 -21.27 14.06
N VAL A 515 8.98 -20.37 14.77
CA VAL A 515 7.53 -20.26 14.75
C VAL A 515 7.12 -18.92 14.12
N CYS A 516 6.53 -18.99 12.93
CA CYS A 516 5.92 -17.85 12.27
C CYS A 516 4.59 -17.51 12.94
N THR A 517 4.44 -16.28 13.45
CA THR A 517 3.20 -15.80 14.10
C THR A 517 2.60 -14.63 13.34
N TYR A 518 1.27 -14.53 13.39
CA TYR A 518 0.52 -13.57 12.60
C TYR A 518 -0.60 -12.95 13.44
N ASN A 519 -0.43 -11.68 13.85
CA ASN A 519 -1.45 -10.91 14.56
C ASN A 519 -2.12 -11.70 15.69
N VAL A 520 -1.32 -12.23 16.60
CA VAL A 520 -1.83 -12.99 17.75
C VAL A 520 -2.82 -12.13 18.54
N PRO A 521 -4.05 -12.60 18.76
CA PRO A 521 -5.04 -11.85 19.55
C PRO A 521 -4.66 -11.82 21.03
N GLU A 522 -5.29 -10.93 21.79
CA GLU A 522 -5.21 -10.98 23.25
C GLU A 522 -5.95 -12.20 23.80
N GLY A 523 -5.45 -12.76 24.89
CA GLY A 523 -6.04 -13.95 25.52
C GLY A 523 -5.63 -15.27 24.86
N GLU A 524 -6.48 -16.27 24.98
CA GLU A 524 -6.22 -17.61 24.43
C GLU A 524 -6.37 -17.65 22.92
N SER A 525 -5.44 -18.35 22.28
CA SER A 525 -5.49 -18.55 20.82
C SER A 525 -4.69 -19.79 20.43
N PRO A 526 -4.98 -20.41 19.27
CA PRO A 526 -4.22 -21.56 18.77
C PRO A 526 -2.72 -21.26 18.62
N GLN A 527 -2.36 -20.04 18.24
CA GLN A 527 -0.95 -19.63 18.13
C GLN A 527 -0.27 -19.57 19.50
N ARG A 528 -0.97 -19.07 20.54
CA ARG A 528 -0.45 -19.02 21.92
C ARG A 528 -0.26 -20.42 22.48
N THR A 529 -1.22 -21.30 22.29
CA THR A 529 -1.13 -22.71 22.69
C THR A 529 0.05 -23.40 22.03
N LEU A 530 0.17 -23.28 20.71
CA LEU A 530 1.29 -23.85 19.93
C LEU A 530 2.66 -23.39 20.48
N VAL A 531 2.83 -22.08 20.69
CA VAL A 531 4.12 -21.55 21.20
C VAL A 531 4.38 -22.07 22.62
N ALA A 532 3.38 -22.13 23.48
CA ALA A 532 3.53 -22.65 24.85
C ALA A 532 3.92 -24.13 24.86
N GLU A 533 3.29 -24.95 24.04
CA GLU A 533 3.62 -26.38 23.89
C GLU A 533 5.01 -26.59 23.32
N LEU A 534 5.41 -25.83 22.31
CA LEU A 534 6.76 -25.90 21.73
C LEU A 534 7.83 -25.50 22.75
N VAL A 535 7.61 -24.44 23.53
CA VAL A 535 8.53 -24.04 24.62
C VAL A 535 8.64 -25.13 25.67
N ALA A 536 7.51 -25.81 26.00
CA ALA A 536 7.49 -26.91 26.97
C ALA A 536 8.29 -28.15 26.51
N THR A 537 8.58 -28.31 25.22
CA THR A 537 9.45 -29.40 24.72
C THR A 537 10.91 -29.25 25.17
N GLY A 538 11.32 -28.07 25.63
CA GLY A 538 12.72 -27.75 25.96
C GLY A 538 13.61 -27.47 24.75
N VAL A 539 13.13 -27.65 23.52
CA VAL A 539 13.85 -27.26 22.29
C VAL A 539 13.82 -25.72 22.16
N PRO A 540 14.95 -25.05 21.84
CA PRO A 540 14.97 -23.62 21.66
C PRO A 540 13.95 -23.15 20.62
N VAL A 541 13.08 -22.21 20.97
CA VAL A 541 12.06 -21.61 20.09
C VAL A 541 12.50 -20.22 19.67
N VAL A 542 12.49 -19.96 18.36
CA VAL A 542 12.66 -18.64 17.74
C VAL A 542 11.31 -18.16 17.25
N LEU A 543 10.82 -17.07 17.84
CA LEU A 543 9.60 -16.42 17.41
C LEU A 543 9.89 -15.51 16.20
N VAL A 544 9.09 -15.65 15.12
CA VAL A 544 9.16 -14.82 13.91
C VAL A 544 7.80 -14.15 13.69
N ALA A 545 7.66 -12.90 14.15
CA ALA A 545 6.44 -12.12 13.94
C ALA A 545 6.39 -11.61 12.49
N VAL A 546 5.53 -12.23 11.65
CA VAL A 546 5.52 -11.98 10.19
C VAL A 546 4.56 -10.88 9.76
N ARG A 547 3.90 -10.19 10.70
CA ARG A 547 3.04 -9.04 10.45
C ARG A 547 3.26 -7.95 11.50
N ASN A 548 2.21 -7.49 12.18
CA ASN A 548 2.38 -6.49 13.24
C ASN A 548 3.35 -7.01 14.31
N PRO A 549 4.27 -6.17 14.82
CA PRO A 549 5.34 -6.63 15.72
C PRO A 549 4.88 -6.81 17.17
N TYR A 550 3.58 -6.91 17.43
CA TYR A 550 2.99 -6.96 18.78
C TYR A 550 2.89 -8.38 19.36
N ASP A 551 3.08 -9.42 18.53
CA ASP A 551 2.96 -10.82 18.93
C ASP A 551 3.85 -11.20 20.14
N PRO A 552 5.12 -10.73 20.26
CA PRO A 552 5.95 -11.02 21.44
C PRO A 552 5.38 -10.60 22.78
N ALA A 553 4.54 -9.55 22.81
CA ALA A 553 3.88 -9.10 24.06
C ALA A 553 2.71 -10.01 24.47
N ARG A 554 2.24 -10.87 23.57
CA ARG A 554 1.05 -11.71 23.73
C ARG A 554 1.38 -13.20 23.86
N LEU A 555 2.66 -13.56 23.75
CA LEU A 555 3.14 -14.94 23.72
C LEU A 555 4.12 -15.22 24.86
N PRO A 556 4.31 -16.50 25.23
CA PRO A 556 5.38 -16.89 26.14
C PRO A 556 6.75 -16.45 25.63
N ALA A 557 7.67 -16.16 26.56
CA ALA A 557 9.05 -15.79 26.22
C ALA A 557 9.74 -16.94 25.46
N CYS A 558 10.35 -16.61 24.32
CA CYS A 558 11.09 -17.53 23.48
C CYS A 558 12.61 -17.37 23.63
N ALA A 559 13.38 -18.30 23.09
CA ALA A 559 14.85 -18.26 23.12
C ALA A 559 15.41 -17.10 22.28
N ALA A 560 14.71 -16.71 21.21
CA ALA A 560 14.95 -15.50 20.44
C ALA A 560 13.64 -15.00 19.80
N GLU A 561 13.58 -13.70 19.50
CA GLU A 561 12.40 -13.06 18.93
C GLU A 561 12.83 -12.10 17.80
N VAL A 562 12.21 -12.22 16.63
CA VAL A 562 12.44 -11.34 15.48
C VAL A 562 11.11 -10.85 14.89
N ALA A 563 11.12 -9.66 14.29
CA ALA A 563 10.00 -9.11 13.54
C ALA A 563 10.41 -8.85 12.09
N THR A 564 9.55 -9.20 11.14
CA THR A 564 9.75 -9.03 9.70
C THR A 564 8.74 -8.08 9.07
N TYR A 565 7.63 -7.75 9.77
CA TYR A 565 6.57 -6.82 9.39
C TYR A 565 5.72 -7.25 8.18
N THR A 566 6.23 -8.09 7.32
CA THR A 566 5.48 -8.81 6.28
C THR A 566 6.11 -10.18 6.01
N TRP A 567 5.44 -11.00 5.19
CA TRP A 567 5.86 -12.37 4.87
C TRP A 567 6.18 -12.55 3.38
N THR A 568 6.54 -11.47 2.68
CA THR A 568 6.97 -11.60 1.28
C THR A 568 8.28 -12.39 1.20
N ASP A 569 8.53 -13.00 0.05
CA ASP A 569 9.72 -13.82 -0.13
C ASP A 569 11.03 -13.07 0.14
N VAL A 570 11.08 -11.79 -0.23
CA VAL A 570 12.29 -10.97 -0.01
C VAL A 570 12.54 -10.72 1.48
N GLU A 571 11.49 -10.58 2.28
CA GLU A 571 11.63 -10.38 3.73
C GLU A 571 11.93 -11.68 4.46
N MET A 572 11.32 -12.80 4.06
CA MET A 572 11.67 -14.11 4.60
C MET A 572 13.13 -14.48 4.27
N ARG A 573 13.63 -14.10 3.09
CA ARG A 573 15.04 -14.25 2.73
C ARG A 573 15.95 -13.35 3.58
N ALA A 574 15.56 -12.09 3.82
CA ALA A 574 16.30 -11.21 4.72
C ALA A 574 16.32 -11.73 6.16
N ALA A 575 15.19 -12.24 6.65
CA ALA A 575 15.09 -12.87 7.96
C ALA A 575 16.01 -14.11 8.07
N ALA A 576 16.00 -14.99 7.08
CA ALA A 576 16.88 -16.16 7.05
C ALA A 576 18.37 -15.78 7.14
N ARG A 577 18.79 -14.72 6.43
CA ARG A 577 20.16 -14.20 6.50
C ARG A 577 20.52 -13.65 7.90
N VAL A 578 19.57 -12.95 8.53
CA VAL A 578 19.75 -12.50 9.92
C VAL A 578 19.80 -13.70 10.86
N LEU A 579 18.90 -14.66 10.77
CA LEU A 579 18.86 -15.83 11.63
C LEU A 579 20.15 -16.68 11.59
N THR A 580 20.84 -16.69 10.44
CA THR A 580 22.07 -17.47 10.22
C THR A 580 23.36 -16.65 10.32
N GLY A 581 23.29 -15.35 10.59
CA GLY A 581 24.47 -14.48 10.65
C GLY A 581 25.05 -14.09 9.28
N ALA A 582 24.41 -14.50 8.16
CA ALA A 582 24.80 -14.05 6.81
C ALA A 582 24.57 -12.52 6.64
N SER A 583 23.73 -11.92 7.44
CA SER A 583 23.59 -10.48 7.63
C SER A 583 23.43 -10.14 9.10
N ARG A 584 23.96 -9.00 9.54
CA ARG A 584 23.73 -8.49 10.90
C ARG A 584 22.34 -7.86 10.99
N PRO A 585 21.58 -8.09 12.10
CA PRO A 585 20.32 -7.40 12.33
C PRO A 585 20.58 -5.92 12.55
N SER A 586 19.94 -5.08 11.75
CA SER A 586 20.04 -3.62 11.84
C SER A 586 18.68 -2.93 11.94
N GLY A 587 17.59 -3.65 11.69
CA GLY A 587 16.23 -3.13 11.85
C GLY A 587 15.95 -2.64 13.27
N ARG A 588 15.17 -1.56 13.38
CA ARG A 588 14.71 -0.97 14.64
C ARG A 588 13.19 -0.91 14.63
N LEU A 589 12.53 -1.21 15.76
CA LEU A 589 11.09 -1.11 15.86
C LEU A 589 10.59 0.27 15.44
N PRO A 590 9.79 0.38 14.37
CA PRO A 590 9.24 1.66 13.94
C PRO A 590 7.96 2.06 14.71
N VAL A 591 7.50 1.18 15.59
CA VAL A 591 6.40 1.38 16.54
C VAL A 591 6.79 0.79 17.89
N PRO A 592 6.31 1.30 19.04
CA PRO A 592 6.50 0.63 20.31
C PRO A 592 5.67 -0.66 20.37
N VAL A 593 6.17 -1.67 21.07
CA VAL A 593 5.40 -2.86 21.48
C VAL A 593 4.99 -2.64 22.94
N PRO A 594 3.71 -2.35 23.21
CA PRO A 594 3.24 -1.97 24.55
C PRO A 594 3.63 -2.99 25.63
N GLY A 595 4.17 -2.51 26.75
CA GLY A 595 4.61 -3.34 27.86
C GLY A 595 5.85 -4.21 27.61
N ARG A 596 6.46 -4.15 26.40
CA ARG A 596 7.58 -5.03 26.04
C ARG A 596 8.80 -4.29 25.51
N TYR A 597 8.65 -3.53 24.41
CA TYR A 597 9.77 -2.87 23.72
C TYR A 597 9.44 -1.42 23.36
N PRO A 598 10.34 -0.46 23.61
CA PRO A 598 10.15 0.91 23.19
C PRO A 598 10.32 1.09 21.65
N LEU A 599 9.84 2.21 21.15
CA LEU A 599 10.17 2.69 19.81
C LEU A 599 11.69 2.73 19.62
N GLY A 600 12.18 2.30 18.45
CA GLY A 600 13.60 2.25 18.12
C GLY A 600 14.36 1.05 18.73
N HIS A 601 13.69 0.18 19.48
CA HIS A 601 14.32 -1.03 20.01
C HIS A 601 14.75 -1.97 18.89
N GLY A 602 15.91 -2.60 19.09
CA GLY A 602 16.46 -3.64 18.23
C GLY A 602 17.87 -4.00 18.71
N LEU A 603 18.18 -5.28 18.63
CA LEU A 603 19.49 -5.83 19.01
C LEU A 603 20.37 -6.04 17.77
N SER A 604 21.66 -6.24 18.00
CA SER A 604 22.63 -6.68 16.99
C SER A 604 23.62 -7.66 17.64
N TYR A 605 24.27 -8.51 16.83
CA TYR A 605 25.35 -9.41 17.24
C TYR A 605 26.58 -9.28 16.36
#